data_c8cae24572c695e3e41b96f7d6304c47
#
_entry.id   c8cae24572c695e3e41b96f7d6304c47
#
_cell.length_a   1.000
_cell.length_b   1.000
_cell.length_c   1.000
_cell.angle_alpha   90.00
_cell.angle_beta   90.00
_cell.angle_gamma   90.00
#
_symmetry.space_group_name_H-M   'P 1'
#
loop_
_entity.id
_entity.type
_entity.pdbx_description
1 polymer ?
#
loop_
_entity_poly.entity_id
_entity_poly.type
_entity_poly.pdbx_seq_one_letter_code
_entity_poly.pdbx_strand_id
1 'polypeptide(L)'
;ANNGGSSWYITSNCKNVELAEDFLASTFGSSTDFYDAILPASGAISCYLPAGESEVYNEPNEFFNGQPIFSTIVEYSSHIPEFTKTPYHYEARECVNTAVVNIVNGTSVEDALQEAQDTLAFKMTE
;
A
#
# COMPACT_ATOMS: atom_id res chain seq x y z
N ALA A 1 -1.02 8.93 -4.54
CA ALA A 1 -0.16 7.75 -4.70
C ALA A 1 -0.42 6.77 -3.58
N ASN A 2 -0.39 5.47 -3.87
CA ASN A 2 -0.52 4.43 -2.86
C ASN A 2 0.88 4.12 -2.28
N ASN A 3 0.99 4.09 -0.96
CA ASN A 3 2.22 3.72 -0.24
C ASN A 3 1.99 2.59 0.76
N GLY A 4 0.90 1.90 0.67
CA GLY A 4 0.57 0.80 1.59
C GLY A 4 -0.18 -0.32 0.90
N GLY A 5 -0.64 -1.25 1.71
CA GLY A 5 -1.34 -2.43 1.30
C GLY A 5 -0.49 -3.69 1.48
N SER A 6 -1.19 -4.79 1.66
CA SER A 6 -0.57 -6.11 1.85
C SER A 6 -1.36 -7.14 1.06
N SER A 7 -0.69 -8.19 0.66
CA SER A 7 -1.30 -9.31 -0.05
C SER A 7 -1.29 -10.57 0.82
N TRP A 8 -2.33 -11.37 0.67
CA TRP A 8 -2.41 -12.70 1.27
C TRP A 8 -2.02 -13.75 0.23
N TYR A 9 -1.31 -14.76 0.67
CA TYR A 9 -0.86 -15.86 -0.18
C TYR A 9 -1.14 -17.20 0.49
N ILE A 10 -1.63 -18.16 -0.28
CA ILE A 10 -1.74 -19.55 0.15
C ILE A 10 -0.46 -20.25 -0.29
N THR A 11 0.31 -20.75 0.68
CA THR A 11 1.59 -21.41 0.41
C THR A 11 1.39 -22.85 -0.05
N SER A 12 2.38 -23.41 -0.76
CA SER A 12 2.38 -24.81 -1.19
C SER A 12 2.31 -25.84 -0.04
N ASN A 13 2.59 -25.40 1.20
CA ASN A 13 2.50 -26.24 2.40
C ASN A 13 1.08 -26.30 3.00
N CYS A 14 0.13 -25.53 2.45
CA CYS A 14 -1.25 -25.53 2.92
C CYS A 14 -1.86 -26.93 2.74
N LYS A 15 -2.45 -27.45 3.82
CA LYS A 15 -3.05 -28.81 3.81
C LYS A 15 -4.49 -28.81 3.32
N ASN A 16 -5.15 -27.66 3.36
CA ASN A 16 -6.52 -27.49 2.88
C ASN A 16 -6.62 -26.18 2.10
N VAL A 17 -6.24 -26.23 0.84
CA VAL A 17 -6.19 -25.05 -0.06
C VAL A 17 -7.61 -24.52 -0.27
N GLU A 18 -8.57 -25.40 -0.53
CA GLU A 18 -9.97 -25.02 -0.78
C GLU A 18 -10.57 -24.23 0.39
N LEU A 19 -10.38 -24.69 1.63
CA LEU A 19 -10.84 -23.96 2.80
C LEU A 19 -10.14 -22.60 2.98
N ALA A 20 -8.85 -22.51 2.65
CA ALA A 20 -8.10 -21.27 2.73
C ALA A 20 -8.57 -20.26 1.65
N GLU A 21 -8.88 -20.75 0.46
CA GLU A 21 -9.46 -19.93 -0.63
C GLU A 21 -10.83 -19.42 -0.23
N ASP A 22 -11.72 -20.30 0.26
CA ASP A 22 -13.04 -19.93 0.72
C ASP A 22 -12.99 -18.90 1.86
N PHE A 23 -12.07 -19.07 2.81
CA PHE A 23 -11.88 -18.10 3.89
C PHE A 23 -11.45 -16.72 3.35
N LEU A 24 -10.46 -16.66 2.49
CA LEU A 24 -9.98 -15.40 1.93
C LEU A 24 -11.05 -14.74 1.03
N ALA A 25 -11.76 -15.53 0.24
CA ALA A 25 -12.83 -15.03 -0.63
C ALA A 25 -14.02 -14.52 0.19
N SER A 26 -14.46 -15.25 1.20
CA SER A 26 -15.62 -14.88 2.01
C SER A 26 -15.35 -13.73 2.99
N THR A 27 -14.10 -13.43 3.31
CA THR A 27 -13.71 -12.30 4.17
C THR A 27 -13.21 -11.13 3.34
N PHE A 28 -11.97 -11.18 2.88
CA PHE A 28 -11.31 -10.08 2.18
C PHE A 28 -11.84 -9.82 0.76
N GLY A 29 -12.41 -10.84 0.11
CA GLY A 29 -12.85 -10.75 -1.27
C GLY A 29 -14.30 -10.33 -1.46
N SER A 30 -15.18 -10.47 -0.44
CA SER A 30 -16.61 -10.26 -0.66
C SER A 30 -17.43 -9.80 0.53
N SER A 31 -16.85 -9.62 1.72
CA SER A 31 -17.61 -9.29 2.94
C SER A 31 -17.54 -7.80 3.29
N THR A 32 -18.65 -7.09 3.11
CA THR A 32 -18.80 -5.72 3.63
C THR A 32 -18.77 -5.71 5.16
N ASP A 33 -19.49 -6.62 5.82
CA ASP A 33 -19.55 -6.71 7.29
C ASP A 33 -18.16 -6.91 7.90
N PHE A 34 -17.28 -7.68 7.23
CA PHE A 34 -15.91 -7.87 7.69
C PHE A 34 -15.14 -6.54 7.69
N TYR A 35 -15.24 -5.78 6.61
CA TYR A 35 -14.56 -4.48 6.50
C TYR A 35 -15.16 -3.43 7.42
N ASP A 36 -16.46 -3.43 7.65
CA ASP A 36 -17.14 -2.55 8.60
C ASP A 36 -16.65 -2.79 10.03
N ALA A 37 -16.36 -4.04 10.37
CA ALA A 37 -15.82 -4.40 11.68
C ALA A 37 -14.35 -4.01 11.86
N ILE A 38 -13.52 -4.12 10.81
CA ILE A 38 -12.07 -3.85 10.93
C ILE A 38 -11.71 -2.38 10.76
N LEU A 39 -12.49 -1.60 10.03
CA LEU A 39 -12.20 -0.18 9.80
C LEU A 39 -12.09 0.62 11.11
N PRO A 40 -13.06 0.60 12.04
CA PRO A 40 -12.94 1.33 13.30
C PRO A 40 -11.81 0.81 14.20
N ALA A 41 -11.51 -0.49 14.12
CA ALA A 41 -10.51 -1.12 14.97
C ALA A 41 -9.07 -0.87 14.53
N SER A 42 -8.83 -0.71 13.24
CA SER A 42 -7.47 -0.66 12.68
C SER A 42 -7.22 0.48 11.70
N GLY A 43 -8.25 1.15 11.21
CA GLY A 43 -8.15 2.12 10.13
C GLY A 43 -7.82 1.50 8.76
N ALA A 44 -7.95 0.17 8.62
CA ALA A 44 -7.64 -0.53 7.38
C ALA A 44 -8.73 -0.29 6.32
N ILE A 45 -8.34 0.29 5.21
CA ILE A 45 -9.21 0.55 4.06
C ILE A 45 -9.43 -0.73 3.25
N SER A 46 -10.67 -0.96 2.84
CA SER A 46 -11.03 -2.11 2.02
C SER A 46 -10.43 -2.07 0.62
N CYS A 47 -9.94 -3.22 0.15
CA CYS A 47 -9.65 -3.45 -1.27
C CYS A 47 -10.87 -3.99 -2.04
N TYR A 48 -11.92 -4.41 -1.33
CA TYR A 48 -13.20 -4.80 -1.92
C TYR A 48 -14.05 -3.54 -2.09
N LEU A 49 -14.18 -3.05 -3.34
CA LEU A 49 -14.78 -1.76 -3.63
C LEU A 49 -16.19 -1.56 -3.05
N PRO A 50 -17.12 -2.55 -3.10
CA PRO A 50 -18.45 -2.36 -2.53
C PRO A 50 -18.46 -2.07 -1.02
N ALA A 51 -17.46 -2.54 -0.27
CA ALA A 51 -17.37 -2.23 1.15
C ALA A 51 -17.04 -0.74 1.40
N GLY A 52 -16.35 -0.08 0.48
CA GLY A 52 -16.05 1.34 0.57
C GLY A 52 -17.28 2.25 0.45
N GLU A 53 -18.43 1.71 0.02
CA GLU A 53 -19.72 2.41 -0.07
C GLU A 53 -20.54 2.31 1.24
N SER A 54 -20.07 1.55 2.23
CA SER A 54 -20.73 1.38 3.51
C SER A 54 -20.80 2.69 4.32
N GLU A 55 -21.86 2.82 5.15
CA GLU A 55 -22.07 4.01 5.99
C GLU A 55 -20.90 4.27 6.95
N VAL A 56 -20.23 3.23 7.44
CA VAL A 56 -19.08 3.34 8.35
C VAL A 56 -17.94 4.18 7.75
N TYR A 57 -17.77 4.18 6.43
CA TYR A 57 -16.76 5.00 5.75
C TYR A 57 -17.11 6.49 5.72
N ASN A 58 -18.38 6.84 5.92
CA ASN A 58 -18.86 8.22 5.94
C ASN A 58 -18.92 8.81 7.36
N GLU A 59 -18.56 8.06 8.39
CA GLU A 59 -18.55 8.55 9.76
C GLU A 59 -17.56 9.71 9.93
N PRO A 60 -17.98 10.78 10.66
CA PRO A 60 -17.11 11.90 10.98
C PRO A 60 -15.93 11.45 11.85
N ASN A 61 -14.73 11.87 11.50
CA ASN A 61 -13.54 11.60 12.30
C ASN A 61 -13.17 12.84 13.13
N GLU A 62 -13.21 12.74 14.44
CA GLU A 62 -12.95 13.87 15.36
C GLU A 62 -11.52 14.42 15.22
N PHE A 63 -10.52 13.56 15.01
CA PHE A 63 -9.14 13.98 14.82
C PHE A 63 -8.96 14.87 13.57
N PHE A 64 -9.78 14.66 12.56
CA PHE A 64 -9.79 15.45 11.32
C PHE A 64 -10.94 16.47 11.29
N ASN A 65 -11.30 17.01 12.44
CA ASN A 65 -12.32 18.07 12.58
C ASN A 65 -13.68 17.70 11.98
N GLY A 66 -14.09 16.44 12.15
CA GLY A 66 -15.38 15.92 11.67
C GLY A 66 -15.41 15.57 10.18
N GLN A 67 -14.29 15.57 9.48
CA GLN A 67 -14.27 15.16 8.07
C GLN A 67 -14.42 13.64 7.94
N PRO A 68 -15.19 13.15 6.95
CA PRO A 68 -15.30 11.72 6.65
C PRO A 68 -14.09 11.25 5.83
N ILE A 69 -12.95 11.11 6.48
CA ILE A 69 -11.67 10.85 5.79
C ILE A 69 -11.62 9.52 5.05
N PHE A 70 -12.32 8.50 5.57
CA PHE A 70 -12.25 7.17 4.97
C PHE A 70 -12.96 7.11 3.62
N SER A 71 -14.15 7.72 3.47
CA SER A 71 -14.80 7.83 2.17
C SER A 71 -14.00 8.69 1.18
N THR A 72 -13.35 9.75 1.65
CA THR A 72 -12.44 10.55 0.83
C THR A 72 -11.25 9.73 0.33
N ILE A 73 -10.65 8.87 1.17
CA ILE A 73 -9.54 8.00 0.77
C ILE A 73 -10.02 6.96 -0.25
N VAL A 74 -11.22 6.39 -0.06
CA VAL A 74 -11.82 5.44 -1.02
C VAL A 74 -12.04 6.12 -2.38
N GLU A 75 -12.57 7.35 -2.40
CA GLU A 75 -12.71 8.13 -3.63
C GLU A 75 -11.34 8.32 -4.32
N TYR A 76 -10.32 8.73 -3.58
CA TYR A 76 -8.97 8.92 -4.12
C TYR A 76 -8.33 7.63 -4.63
N SER A 77 -8.73 6.47 -4.10
CA SER A 77 -8.20 5.19 -4.56
C SER A 77 -8.49 4.93 -6.05
N SER A 78 -9.62 5.44 -6.55
CA SER A 78 -10.00 5.33 -7.97
C SER A 78 -9.11 6.18 -8.90
N HIS A 79 -8.36 7.14 -8.36
CA HIS A 79 -7.47 8.03 -9.09
C HIS A 79 -5.99 7.64 -8.97
N ILE A 80 -5.69 6.51 -8.33
CA ILE A 80 -4.31 6.02 -8.23
C ILE A 80 -3.87 5.50 -9.60
N PRO A 81 -2.81 6.07 -10.20
CA PRO A 81 -2.33 5.58 -11.48
C PRO A 81 -1.70 4.20 -11.33
N GLU A 82 -1.88 3.37 -12.34
CA GLU A 82 -1.16 2.11 -12.44
C GLU A 82 0.35 2.37 -12.54
N PHE A 83 1.13 1.56 -11.85
CA PHE A 83 2.58 1.56 -11.98
C PHE A 83 3.13 0.13 -11.88
N THR A 84 4.17 -0.12 -12.64
CA THR A 84 4.84 -1.42 -12.65
C THR A 84 5.93 -1.44 -11.59
N LYS A 85 5.84 -2.39 -10.66
CA LYS A 85 6.94 -2.72 -9.75
C LYS A 85 7.89 -3.68 -10.44
N THR A 86 9.18 -3.33 -10.46
CA THR A 86 10.22 -4.22 -10.94
C THR A 86 10.80 -5.05 -9.78
N PRO A 87 11.55 -6.12 -10.04
CA PRO A 87 12.29 -6.84 -9.01
C PRO A 87 13.20 -5.93 -8.17
N TYR A 88 13.71 -4.84 -8.76
CA TYR A 88 14.63 -3.87 -8.13
C TYR A 88 13.93 -2.69 -7.45
N HIS A 89 12.61 -2.78 -7.21
CA HIS A 89 11.84 -1.68 -6.64
C HIS A 89 12.37 -1.25 -5.24
N TYR A 90 12.72 -2.22 -4.40
CA TYR A 90 13.22 -1.93 -3.06
C TYR A 90 14.64 -1.40 -3.09
N GLU A 91 15.49 -1.93 -3.95
CA GLU A 91 16.86 -1.46 -4.18
C GLU A 91 16.86 0.00 -4.68
N ALA A 92 15.98 0.32 -5.63
CA ALA A 92 15.82 1.68 -6.11
C ALA A 92 15.38 2.64 -4.98
N ARG A 93 14.42 2.21 -4.16
CA ARG A 93 13.97 2.97 -3.00
C ARG A 93 15.10 3.25 -2.00
N GLU A 94 15.92 2.25 -1.69
CA GLU A 94 17.06 2.42 -0.78
C GLU A 94 18.13 3.35 -1.35
N CYS A 95 18.42 3.27 -2.66
CA CYS A 95 19.33 4.21 -3.33
C CYS A 95 18.81 5.65 -3.23
N VAL A 96 17.52 5.88 -3.46
CA VAL A 96 16.90 7.21 -3.33
C VAL A 96 16.91 7.70 -1.89
N ASN A 97 16.61 6.86 -0.91
CA ASN A 97 16.68 7.22 0.52
C ASN A 97 18.10 7.67 0.90
N THR A 98 19.11 6.95 0.43
CA THR A 98 20.53 7.33 0.65
C THR A 98 20.85 8.68 0.01
N ALA A 99 20.38 8.91 -1.22
CA ALA A 99 20.57 10.19 -1.90
C ALA A 99 19.95 11.36 -1.13
N VAL A 100 18.72 11.17 -0.59
CA VAL A 100 18.07 12.19 0.25
C VAL A 100 18.90 12.52 1.49
N VAL A 101 19.44 11.52 2.18
CA VAL A 101 20.31 11.71 3.34
C VAL A 101 21.59 12.48 2.95
N ASN A 102 22.21 12.12 1.83
CA ASN A 102 23.41 12.79 1.34
C ASN A 102 23.14 14.27 0.99
N ILE A 103 21.98 14.56 0.37
CA ILE A 103 21.56 15.94 0.07
C ILE A 103 21.39 16.76 1.35
N VAL A 104 20.74 16.20 2.36
CA VAL A 104 20.56 16.87 3.66
C VAL A 104 21.92 17.14 4.33
N ASN A 105 22.92 16.29 4.11
CA ASN A 105 24.28 16.45 4.63
C ASN A 105 25.18 17.35 3.74
N GLY A 106 24.64 17.95 2.68
CA GLY A 106 25.32 18.96 1.88
C GLY A 106 25.87 18.51 0.52
N THR A 107 25.60 17.26 0.12
CA THR A 107 25.90 16.82 -1.25
C THR A 107 24.95 17.52 -2.23
N SER A 108 25.43 17.89 -3.43
CA SER A 108 24.55 18.46 -4.45
C SER A 108 23.46 17.45 -4.84
N VAL A 109 22.28 17.95 -5.20
CA VAL A 109 21.16 17.09 -5.63
C VAL A 109 21.55 16.26 -6.85
N GLU A 110 22.27 16.86 -7.79
CA GLU A 110 22.73 16.23 -9.02
C GLU A 110 23.69 15.06 -8.72
N ASP A 111 24.71 15.30 -7.91
CA ASP A 111 25.70 14.27 -7.55
C ASP A 111 25.05 13.12 -6.76
N ALA A 112 24.20 13.44 -5.80
CA ALA A 112 23.53 12.42 -4.98
C ALA A 112 22.60 11.53 -5.80
N LEU A 113 21.86 12.10 -6.76
CA LEU A 113 20.98 11.32 -7.64
C LEU A 113 21.79 10.53 -8.68
N GLN A 114 22.91 11.04 -9.16
CA GLN A 114 23.80 10.31 -10.05
C GLN A 114 24.40 9.08 -9.34
N GLU A 115 24.89 9.25 -8.11
CA GLU A 115 25.39 8.16 -7.28
C GLU A 115 24.31 7.07 -7.03
N ALA A 116 23.08 7.49 -6.76
CA ALA A 116 21.95 6.57 -6.59
C ALA A 116 21.67 5.77 -7.88
N GLN A 117 21.70 6.44 -9.02
CA GLN A 117 21.52 5.82 -10.34
C GLN A 117 22.62 4.80 -10.63
N ASP A 118 23.89 5.17 -10.41
CA ASP A 118 25.03 4.29 -10.66
C ASP A 118 25.02 3.06 -9.74
N THR A 119 24.67 3.27 -8.47
CA THR A 119 24.53 2.18 -7.48
C THR A 119 23.43 1.21 -7.89
N LEU A 120 22.27 1.71 -8.31
CA LEU A 120 21.17 0.87 -8.77
C LEU A 120 21.55 0.11 -10.05
N ALA A 121 22.18 0.79 -11.01
CA ALA A 121 22.62 0.17 -12.25
C ALA A 121 23.62 -0.98 -11.98
N PHE A 122 24.53 -0.81 -11.04
CA PHE A 122 25.43 -1.89 -10.62
C PHE A 122 24.68 -3.10 -10.05
N LYS A 123 23.74 -2.86 -9.12
CA LYS A 123 22.91 -3.94 -8.53
C LYS A 123 22.08 -4.71 -9.55
N MET A 124 21.72 -4.07 -10.66
CA MET A 124 20.97 -4.72 -11.74
C MET A 124 21.82 -5.64 -12.62
N THR A 125 23.15 -5.64 -12.43
CA THR A 125 24.08 -6.50 -13.17
C THR A 125 24.51 -7.74 -12.38
N GLU A 126 24.19 -7.83 -11.09
CA GLU A 126 24.43 -8.99 -10.23
C GLU A 126 23.30 -10.03 -10.37
#